data_87a2b17259035123f4705092addd409b
#
_entry.id   87a2b17259035123f4705092addd409b
#
_cell.length_a   1.000
_cell.length_b   1.000
_cell.length_c   1.000
_cell.angle_alpha   90.00
_cell.angle_beta   90.00
_cell.angle_gamma   90.00
#
_symmetry.space_group_name_H-M   'P 1'
#
loop_
_entity.id
_entity.type
_entity.pdbx_description
1 polymer ?
#
loop_
_entity_poly.entity_id
_entity_poly.type
_entity_poly.pdbx_seq_one_letter_code
_entity_poly.pdbx_strand_id
1 'polypeptide(L)'
;MTPALVDASFFVALYNKREAAHRRCVEAYQAIESPLVTCEACIAEALHILGHARAAQEAIFTSIELGALEVPFHLGSEVREVAELTRKYADTPIDLADACLIAMADKLDTSDILTLDSDFKHYRWRRTRRFHMLIPLD
;
A
#
# COMPACT_ATOMS: atom_id res chain seq x y z
N MET A 1 11.25 -14.58 -2.51
CA MET A 1 10.81 -13.51 -3.43
C MET A 1 10.44 -12.27 -2.63
N THR A 2 10.93 -11.11 -3.06
CA THR A 2 10.69 -9.85 -2.39
C THR A 2 9.20 -9.47 -2.47
N PRO A 3 8.54 -9.15 -1.36
CA PRO A 3 7.14 -8.78 -1.42
C PRO A 3 6.93 -7.38 -2.02
N ALA A 4 5.74 -7.14 -2.54
CA ALA A 4 5.32 -5.84 -3.00
C ALA A 4 4.32 -5.24 -2.01
N LEU A 5 4.57 -4.01 -1.59
CA LEU A 5 3.69 -3.27 -0.71
C LEU A 5 2.46 -2.80 -1.50
N VAL A 6 1.30 -2.81 -0.87
CA VAL A 6 0.06 -2.38 -1.51
C VAL A 6 -0.58 -1.25 -0.72
N ASP A 7 -0.75 -0.11 -1.37
CA ASP A 7 -1.42 1.06 -0.83
C ASP A 7 -2.93 1.01 -1.11
N ALA A 8 -3.70 1.73 -0.31
CA ALA A 8 -5.16 1.81 -0.45
C ALA A 8 -5.59 2.25 -1.85
N SER A 9 -4.88 3.19 -2.47
CA SER A 9 -5.23 3.70 -3.81
C SER A 9 -5.24 2.59 -4.86
N PHE A 10 -4.35 1.61 -4.73
CA PHE A 10 -4.32 0.47 -5.64
C PHE A 10 -5.58 -0.38 -5.49
N PHE A 11 -5.96 -0.71 -4.25
CA PHE A 11 -7.18 -1.51 -4.01
C PHE A 11 -8.42 -0.83 -4.57
N VAL A 12 -8.54 0.49 -4.33
CA VAL A 12 -9.69 1.25 -4.81
C VAL A 12 -9.79 1.19 -6.33
N ALA A 13 -8.69 1.42 -7.03
CA ALA A 13 -8.69 1.39 -8.49
C ALA A 13 -8.85 -0.02 -9.05
N LEU A 14 -8.27 -1.02 -8.38
CA LEU A 14 -8.39 -2.42 -8.81
C LEU A 14 -9.84 -2.90 -8.80
N TYR A 15 -10.61 -2.48 -7.79
CA TYR A 15 -11.97 -2.96 -7.59
C TYR A 15 -13.06 -1.95 -7.98
N ASN A 16 -12.69 -0.80 -8.56
CA ASN A 16 -13.64 0.19 -9.04
C ASN A 16 -13.38 0.50 -10.52
N LYS A 17 -14.22 -0.04 -11.37
CA LYS A 17 -14.10 0.12 -12.83
C LYS A 17 -14.22 1.57 -13.30
N ARG A 18 -14.76 2.46 -12.46
CA ARG A 18 -14.92 3.87 -12.79
C ARG A 18 -13.64 4.67 -12.59
N GLU A 19 -12.66 4.14 -11.87
CA GLU A 19 -11.38 4.79 -11.67
C GLU A 19 -10.59 4.83 -12.98
N ALA A 20 -10.00 5.99 -13.28
CA ALA A 20 -9.22 6.16 -14.51
C ALA A 20 -8.06 5.17 -14.60
N ALA A 21 -7.46 4.82 -13.47
CA ALA A 21 -6.32 3.91 -13.43
C ALA A 21 -6.72 2.43 -13.30
N HIS A 22 -8.02 2.11 -13.33
CA HIS A 22 -8.50 0.74 -13.13
C HIS A 22 -7.77 -0.27 -14.02
N ARG A 23 -7.70 0.00 -15.31
CA ARG A 23 -7.09 -0.93 -16.27
C ARG A 23 -5.61 -1.17 -15.98
N ARG A 24 -4.87 -0.11 -15.67
CA ARG A 24 -3.45 -0.22 -15.33
C ARG A 24 -3.24 -1.05 -14.07
N CYS A 25 -4.13 -0.89 -13.09
CA CYS A 25 -4.06 -1.66 -11.85
C CYS A 25 -4.37 -3.15 -12.11
N VAL A 26 -5.36 -3.45 -12.93
CA VAL A 26 -5.69 -4.84 -13.30
C VAL A 26 -4.49 -5.49 -14.01
N GLU A 27 -3.90 -4.78 -14.97
CA GLU A 27 -2.75 -5.28 -15.70
C GLU A 27 -1.54 -5.54 -14.78
N ALA A 28 -1.27 -4.61 -13.86
CA ALA A 28 -0.20 -4.76 -12.89
C ALA A 28 -0.46 -5.96 -11.97
N TYR A 29 -1.69 -6.11 -11.51
CA TYR A 29 -2.07 -7.22 -10.64
C TYR A 29 -1.88 -8.57 -11.33
N GLN A 30 -2.26 -8.65 -12.60
CA GLN A 30 -2.12 -9.89 -13.39
C GLN A 30 -0.67 -10.24 -13.70
N ALA A 31 0.18 -9.23 -13.81
CA ALA A 31 1.59 -9.42 -14.17
C ALA A 31 2.48 -9.70 -12.95
N ILE A 32 2.04 -9.36 -11.75
CA ILE A 32 2.91 -9.46 -10.57
C ILE A 32 2.99 -10.91 -10.08
N GLU A 33 4.21 -11.32 -9.74
CA GLU A 33 4.47 -12.65 -9.20
C GLU A 33 4.88 -12.60 -7.73
N SER A 34 5.19 -11.41 -7.22
CA SER A 34 5.60 -11.21 -5.83
C SER A 34 4.44 -11.39 -4.87
N PRO A 35 4.71 -11.87 -3.64
CA PRO A 35 3.70 -11.83 -2.58
C PRO A 35 3.26 -10.39 -2.34
N LEU A 36 1.96 -10.18 -2.10
CA LEU A 36 1.42 -8.85 -1.82
C LEU A 36 1.25 -8.68 -0.32
N VAL A 37 1.72 -7.56 0.21
CA VAL A 37 1.62 -7.24 1.63
C VAL A 37 1.07 -5.85 1.84
N THR A 38 0.29 -5.68 2.91
CA THR A 38 -0.28 -4.38 3.26
C THR A 38 -0.40 -4.28 4.78
N CYS A 39 -1.00 -3.19 5.26
CA CYS A 39 -1.28 -2.99 6.68
C CYS A 39 -2.76 -2.69 6.90
N GLU A 40 -3.21 -2.84 8.14
CA GLU A 40 -4.61 -2.60 8.48
C GLU A 40 -5.04 -1.17 8.19
N ALA A 41 -4.14 -0.19 8.34
CA ALA A 41 -4.45 1.20 8.02
C ALA A 41 -4.81 1.38 6.54
N CYS A 42 -4.09 0.72 5.64
CA CYS A 42 -4.40 0.75 4.20
C CYS A 42 -5.72 0.07 3.90
N ILE A 43 -5.99 -1.06 4.55
CA ILE A 43 -7.25 -1.79 4.38
C ILE A 43 -8.42 -0.92 4.84
N ALA A 44 -8.29 -0.28 6.01
CA ALA A 44 -9.35 0.59 6.54
C ALA A 44 -9.65 1.75 5.60
N GLU A 45 -8.61 2.39 5.05
CA GLU A 45 -8.78 3.48 4.11
C GLU A 45 -9.47 3.01 2.83
N ALA A 46 -9.04 1.88 2.27
CA ALA A 46 -9.63 1.32 1.06
C ALA A 46 -11.11 0.97 1.27
N LEU A 47 -11.43 0.31 2.37
CA LEU A 47 -12.82 -0.05 2.69
C LEU A 47 -13.69 1.19 2.86
N HIS A 48 -13.16 2.23 3.47
CA HIS A 48 -13.88 3.49 3.64
C HIS A 48 -14.19 4.14 2.29
N ILE A 49 -13.20 4.22 1.41
CA ILE A 49 -13.38 4.82 0.09
C ILE A 49 -14.33 4.00 -0.78
N LEU A 50 -14.21 2.68 -0.74
CA LEU A 50 -15.09 1.78 -1.48
C LEU A 50 -16.54 1.81 -0.98
N GLY A 51 -16.75 2.21 0.27
CA GLY A 51 -18.05 2.52 0.84
C GLY A 51 -19.09 1.42 0.63
N HIS A 52 -20.07 1.68 -0.24
CA HIS A 52 -21.18 0.75 -0.48
C HIS A 52 -20.88 -0.36 -1.48
N ALA A 53 -19.68 -0.39 -2.05
CA ALA A 53 -19.29 -1.42 -3.02
C ALA A 53 -18.96 -2.73 -2.30
N ARG A 54 -20.00 -3.45 -1.88
CA ARG A 54 -19.87 -4.68 -1.10
C ARG A 54 -19.00 -5.74 -1.74
N ALA A 55 -19.17 -5.97 -3.03
CA ALA A 55 -18.39 -6.97 -3.76
C ALA A 55 -16.90 -6.65 -3.72
N ALA A 56 -16.55 -5.36 -3.81
CA ALA A 56 -15.17 -4.91 -3.72
C ALA A 56 -14.58 -5.14 -2.32
N GLN A 57 -15.35 -4.80 -1.29
CA GLN A 57 -14.93 -5.06 0.09
C GLN A 57 -14.71 -6.55 0.35
N GLU A 58 -15.66 -7.38 -0.10
CA GLU A 58 -15.54 -8.83 0.04
C GLU A 58 -14.33 -9.39 -0.70
N ALA A 59 -14.00 -8.82 -1.86
CA ALA A 59 -12.82 -9.26 -2.61
C ALA A 59 -11.52 -9.04 -1.82
N ILE A 60 -11.43 -7.93 -1.08
CA ILE A 60 -10.27 -7.68 -0.22
C ILE A 60 -10.19 -8.74 0.89
N PHE A 61 -11.30 -8.99 1.59
CA PHE A 61 -11.33 -9.99 2.66
C PHE A 61 -10.98 -11.38 2.14
N THR A 62 -11.55 -11.75 0.99
CA THR A 62 -11.29 -13.05 0.37
C THR A 62 -9.80 -13.20 0.03
N SER A 63 -9.17 -12.13 -0.48
CA SER A 63 -7.74 -12.17 -0.79
C SER A 63 -6.90 -12.46 0.45
N ILE A 64 -7.29 -11.91 1.59
CA ILE A 64 -6.59 -12.16 2.86
C ILE A 64 -6.81 -13.60 3.31
N GLU A 65 -8.05 -14.08 3.27
CA GLU A 65 -8.39 -15.44 3.68
C GLU A 65 -7.64 -16.49 2.86
N LEU A 66 -7.48 -16.24 1.55
CA LEU A 66 -6.80 -17.16 0.65
C LEU A 66 -5.28 -17.04 0.68
N GLY A 67 -4.74 -16.06 1.41
CA GLY A 67 -3.30 -15.85 1.50
C GLY A 67 -2.70 -15.10 0.31
N ALA A 68 -3.54 -14.61 -0.61
CA ALA A 68 -3.06 -13.82 -1.74
C ALA A 68 -2.59 -12.43 -1.31
N LEU A 69 -3.14 -11.93 -0.22
CA LEU A 69 -2.76 -10.67 0.41
C LEU A 69 -2.44 -10.94 1.87
N GLU A 70 -1.23 -10.60 2.30
CA GLU A 70 -0.81 -10.77 3.68
C GLU A 70 -0.81 -9.44 4.42
N VAL A 71 -1.05 -9.49 5.72
CA VAL A 71 -1.09 -8.30 6.59
C VAL A 71 -0.12 -8.53 7.76
N PRO A 72 1.19 -8.51 7.50
CA PRO A 72 2.20 -8.89 8.50
C PRO A 72 2.61 -7.77 9.45
N PHE A 73 2.02 -6.60 9.36
CA PHE A 73 2.44 -5.43 10.12
C PHE A 73 1.59 -5.20 11.36
N HIS A 74 2.25 -4.97 12.51
CA HIS A 74 1.59 -4.66 13.77
C HIS A 74 2.07 -3.31 14.28
N LEU A 75 1.20 -2.31 14.27
CA LEU A 75 1.54 -0.96 14.71
C LEU A 75 2.10 -0.96 16.14
N GLY A 76 1.51 -1.73 17.05
CA GLY A 76 1.95 -1.78 18.44
C GLY A 76 3.43 -2.15 18.60
N SER A 77 3.93 -3.02 17.72
CA SER A 77 5.34 -3.44 17.74
C SER A 77 6.27 -2.44 17.05
N GLU A 78 5.76 -1.63 16.12
CA GLU A 78 6.55 -0.75 15.26
C GLU A 78 6.27 0.72 15.51
N VAL A 79 5.60 1.05 16.61
CA VAL A 79 5.12 2.41 16.87
C VAL A 79 6.22 3.44 16.93
N ARG A 80 7.40 3.07 17.45
CA ARG A 80 8.53 4.01 17.54
C ARG A 80 8.96 4.50 16.16
N GLU A 81 9.12 3.57 15.24
CA GLU A 81 9.53 3.88 13.88
C GLU A 81 8.46 4.67 13.14
N VAL A 82 7.19 4.28 13.27
CA VAL A 82 6.09 5.00 12.65
C VAL A 82 6.02 6.44 13.17
N ALA A 83 6.16 6.63 14.48
CA ALA A 83 6.16 7.96 15.08
C ALA A 83 7.34 8.82 14.57
N GLU A 84 8.50 8.24 14.42
CA GLU A 84 9.67 8.94 13.87
C GLU A 84 9.43 9.38 12.42
N LEU A 85 8.79 8.55 11.61
CA LEU A 85 8.45 8.89 10.24
C LEU A 85 7.47 10.05 10.16
N THR A 86 6.46 10.09 11.03
CA THR A 86 5.52 11.21 11.06
C THR A 86 6.21 12.52 11.44
N ARG A 87 7.22 12.47 12.29
CA ARG A 87 8.02 13.66 12.63
C ARG A 87 8.93 14.08 11.49
N LYS A 88 9.56 13.10 10.81
CA LYS A 88 10.44 13.37 9.68
C LYS A 88 9.72 14.09 8.56
N TYR A 89 8.47 13.76 8.30
CA TYR A 89 7.67 14.35 7.24
C TYR A 89 6.64 15.36 7.77
N ALA A 90 6.93 16.03 8.89
CA ALA A 90 6.01 16.97 9.51
C ALA A 90 5.62 18.13 8.58
N ASP A 91 6.52 18.57 7.71
CA ASP A 91 6.26 19.66 6.75
C ASP A 91 5.48 19.18 5.52
N THR A 92 5.47 17.90 5.27
CA THR A 92 4.70 17.28 4.19
C THR A 92 3.78 16.26 4.85
N PRO A 93 2.51 16.58 5.04
CA PRO A 93 1.63 15.70 5.81
C PRO A 93 1.68 14.27 5.32
N ILE A 94 2.07 13.38 6.22
CA ILE A 94 2.06 11.95 5.99
C ILE A 94 0.98 11.33 6.88
N ASP A 95 0.13 10.50 6.31
CA ASP A 95 -0.88 9.84 7.14
C ASP A 95 -0.33 8.54 7.72
N LEU A 96 -1.13 7.92 8.60
CA LEU A 96 -0.72 6.70 9.28
C LEU A 96 -0.45 5.56 8.29
N ALA A 97 -1.30 5.42 7.27
CA ALA A 97 -1.15 4.34 6.29
C ALA A 97 0.19 4.46 5.54
N ASP A 98 0.54 5.67 5.10
CA ASP A 98 1.80 5.92 4.40
C ASP A 98 2.99 5.62 5.31
N ALA A 99 2.96 6.10 6.56
CA ALA A 99 4.04 5.85 7.51
C ALA A 99 4.21 4.35 7.78
N CYS A 100 3.11 3.61 7.89
CA CYS A 100 3.15 2.16 8.07
C CYS A 100 3.78 1.47 6.86
N LEU A 101 3.46 1.89 5.64
CA LEU A 101 4.05 1.29 4.44
C LEU A 101 5.56 1.53 4.38
N ILE A 102 6.02 2.72 4.76
CA ILE A 102 7.46 3.01 4.80
C ILE A 102 8.15 2.12 5.85
N ALA A 103 7.56 1.98 7.03
CA ALA A 103 8.08 1.11 8.07
C ALA A 103 8.13 -0.36 7.60
N MET A 104 7.11 -0.80 6.87
CA MET A 104 7.09 -2.13 6.28
C MET A 104 8.20 -2.34 5.26
N ALA A 105 8.47 -1.33 4.44
CA ALA A 105 9.57 -1.39 3.47
C ALA A 105 10.90 -1.65 4.17
N ASP A 106 11.15 -0.96 5.28
CA ASP A 106 12.35 -1.14 6.07
C ASP A 106 12.43 -2.56 6.65
N LYS A 107 11.34 -3.01 7.23
CA LYS A 107 11.28 -4.31 7.91
C LYS A 107 11.37 -5.49 6.95
N LEU A 108 10.69 -5.38 5.81
CA LEU A 108 10.62 -6.46 4.83
C LEU A 108 11.69 -6.36 3.74
N ASP A 109 12.53 -5.33 3.82
CA ASP A 109 13.61 -5.09 2.86
C ASP A 109 13.11 -5.06 1.41
N THR A 110 12.12 -4.22 1.15
CA THR A 110 11.54 -4.09 -0.18
C THR A 110 11.27 -2.63 -0.53
N SER A 111 11.55 -2.29 -1.79
CA SER A 111 11.20 -0.99 -2.36
C SER A 111 9.94 -1.05 -3.23
N ASP A 112 9.47 -2.24 -3.56
CA ASP A 112 8.39 -2.42 -4.53
C ASP A 112 7.04 -2.04 -3.93
N ILE A 113 6.32 -1.16 -4.63
CA ILE A 113 5.02 -0.69 -4.16
C ILE A 113 4.01 -0.55 -5.30
N LEU A 114 2.80 -1.00 -5.02
CA LEU A 114 1.63 -0.81 -5.86
C LEU A 114 0.83 0.36 -5.28
N THR A 115 0.97 1.53 -5.89
CA THR A 115 0.28 2.75 -5.45
C THR A 115 0.04 3.67 -6.64
N LEU A 116 -0.97 4.52 -6.50
CA LEU A 116 -1.25 5.61 -7.44
C LEU A 116 -0.92 6.97 -6.82
N ASP A 117 -0.40 6.98 -5.59
CA ASP A 117 -0.08 8.20 -4.86
C ASP A 117 1.33 8.67 -5.20
N SER A 118 1.43 9.85 -5.84
CA SER A 118 2.70 10.43 -6.22
C SER A 118 3.59 10.81 -5.03
N ASP A 119 3.04 10.87 -3.82
CA ASP A 119 3.82 11.17 -2.63
C ASP A 119 4.92 10.13 -2.40
N PHE A 120 4.73 8.90 -2.87
CA PHE A 120 5.76 7.86 -2.78
C PHE A 120 6.97 8.13 -3.67
N LYS A 121 6.92 9.10 -4.54
CA LYS A 121 8.12 9.60 -5.25
C LYS A 121 9.02 10.40 -4.31
N HIS A 122 8.46 10.97 -3.24
CA HIS A 122 9.18 11.78 -2.27
C HIS A 122 9.58 11.01 -1.03
N TYR A 123 8.79 10.06 -0.59
CA TYR A 123 9.11 9.24 0.56
C TYR A 123 10.36 8.40 0.30
N ARG A 124 11.08 8.10 1.37
CA ARG A 124 12.29 7.26 1.30
C ARG A 124 12.21 6.17 2.33
N TRP A 125 12.59 4.96 1.95
CA TRP A 125 12.76 3.88 2.89
C TRP A 125 14.26 3.74 3.21
N ARG A 126 14.56 3.15 4.35
CA ARG A 126 15.93 3.13 4.86
C ARG A 126 16.61 4.49 4.74
N ARG A 127 15.84 5.54 5.09
CA ARG A 127 16.21 6.95 5.14
C ARG A 127 16.49 7.61 3.80
N THR A 128 17.11 6.92 2.85
CA THR A 128 17.58 7.55 1.60
C THR A 128 17.17 6.84 0.33
N ARG A 129 16.60 5.65 0.40
CA ARG A 129 16.29 4.84 -0.78
C ARG A 129 14.94 5.20 -1.37
N ARG A 130 14.88 5.19 -2.69
CA ARG A 130 13.65 5.49 -3.42
C ARG A 130 12.76 4.25 -3.52
N PHE A 131 11.45 4.47 -3.50
CA PHE A 131 10.50 3.42 -3.81
C PHE A 131 10.51 3.11 -5.30
N HIS A 132 10.32 1.86 -5.63
CA HIS A 132 10.11 1.38 -6.98
C HIS A 132 8.61 1.24 -7.21
N MET A 133 8.03 2.22 -7.91
CA MET A 133 6.60 2.26 -8.15
C MET A 133 6.27 1.33 -9.31
N LEU A 134 5.55 0.26 -9.02
CA LEU A 134 5.24 -0.78 -10.00
C LEU A 134 4.20 -0.33 -11.03
N ILE A 135 3.46 0.75 -10.72
CA ILE A 135 2.55 1.38 -11.67
C ILE A 135 3.14 2.75 -11.99
N PRO A 136 3.65 2.94 -13.22
CA PRO A 136 4.20 4.24 -13.59
C PRO A 136 3.14 5.34 -13.51
N LEU A 137 3.51 6.47 -12.91
CA LEU A 137 2.67 7.66 -12.82
C LEU A 137 3.18 8.70 -13.80
N ASP A 138 2.24 9.36 -14.47
CA ASP A 138 2.54 10.40 -15.45
C ASP A 138 3.08 11.67 -14.81
#